data_4924b6f0440b362b8ac930949190ccd7
#
_entry.id   4924b6f0440b362b8ac930949190ccd7
#
_cell.length_a   1.000
_cell.length_b   1.000
_cell.length_c   1.000
_cell.angle_alpha   90.00
_cell.angle_beta   90.00
_cell.angle_gamma   90.00
#
_symmetry.space_group_name_H-M   'P 1'
#
loop_
_entity.id
_entity.type
_entity.pdbx_description
1 polymer ?
#
loop_
_entity_poly.entity_id
_entity_poly.type
_entity_poly.pdbx_seq_one_letter_code
_entity_poly.pdbx_strand_id
1 'polypeptide(L)'
;MLQVNNLTVQYDGAMALNDVSINVEKGEFVSVVGPNGAGKSTLLRAISGILGQFQRARAERAKISGTILFEKERIDKLGPANIVKKGIIHCPERRRPFPEMSVVDNLIMGSYLRKDKDQIKKDLQQVYQLFPILKEREGQMAQTLSGGEQQMLAIGRALMSKPRLLTIDEPSLGLAPLLKQKVFDSIKEVWSSGITILLVEQDASVALGLANRAYVITHGRIAAQGTREELMKNEDIREMYIGI
;
A
#
# COMPACT_ATOMS: atom_id res chain seq x y z
N MET A 1 4.52 -13.71 7.14
CA MET A 1 3.42 -13.62 6.16
C MET A 1 3.93 -13.30 4.76
N LEU A 2 4.53 -12.13 4.52
CA LEU A 2 5.21 -11.73 3.29
C LEU A 2 6.72 -11.79 3.48
N GLN A 3 7.45 -12.32 2.50
CA GLN A 3 8.91 -12.29 2.46
C GLN A 3 9.35 -11.88 1.05
N VAL A 4 10.17 -10.86 0.97
CA VAL A 4 10.85 -10.41 -0.25
C VAL A 4 12.33 -10.67 -0.04
N ASN A 5 12.95 -11.44 -0.94
CA ASN A 5 14.35 -11.84 -0.80
C ASN A 5 15.14 -11.43 -2.04
N ASN A 6 16.17 -10.61 -1.83
CA ASN A 6 17.15 -10.17 -2.82
C ASN A 6 16.48 -9.59 -4.09
N LEU A 7 15.40 -8.82 -3.90
CA LEU A 7 14.64 -8.25 -5.02
C LEU A 7 15.45 -7.18 -5.72
N THR A 8 15.68 -7.39 -7.00
CA THR A 8 16.36 -6.43 -7.89
C THR A 8 15.44 -6.11 -9.06
N VAL A 9 15.24 -4.81 -9.34
CA VAL A 9 14.42 -4.32 -10.44
C VAL A 9 15.19 -3.27 -11.22
N GLN A 10 15.26 -3.44 -12.53
CA GLN A 10 15.83 -2.48 -13.46
C GLN A 10 14.80 -2.08 -14.51
N TYR A 11 14.69 -0.79 -14.82
CA TYR A 11 13.92 -0.24 -15.93
C TYR A 11 14.88 0.30 -17.00
N ASP A 12 14.83 -0.27 -18.19
CA ASP A 12 15.69 0.15 -19.33
C ASP A 12 17.18 0.34 -18.95
N GLY A 13 17.68 -0.52 -18.05
CA GLY A 13 19.05 -0.48 -17.54
C GLY A 13 19.26 0.35 -16.28
N ALA A 14 18.32 1.24 -15.92
CA ALA A 14 18.39 1.99 -14.67
C ALA A 14 17.95 1.12 -13.47
N MET A 15 18.75 1.11 -12.41
CA MET A 15 18.48 0.34 -11.20
C MET A 15 17.44 1.06 -10.34
N ALA A 16 16.28 0.45 -10.16
CA ALA A 16 15.22 0.97 -9.28
C ALA A 16 15.23 0.29 -7.90
N LEU A 17 15.50 -1.02 -7.84
CA LEU A 17 15.74 -1.77 -6.61
C LEU A 17 17.00 -2.63 -6.79
N ASN A 18 17.80 -2.73 -5.75
CA ASN A 18 19.06 -3.44 -5.76
C ASN A 18 19.22 -4.24 -4.47
N ASP A 19 18.99 -5.54 -4.56
CA ASP A 19 19.14 -6.49 -3.45
C ASP A 19 18.27 -6.16 -2.22
N VAL A 20 17.01 -5.81 -2.46
CA VAL A 20 16.07 -5.44 -1.40
C VAL A 20 15.47 -6.69 -0.77
N SER A 21 15.61 -6.82 0.55
CA SER A 21 15.00 -7.88 1.35
C SER A 21 14.19 -7.27 2.47
N ILE A 22 12.91 -7.64 2.54
CA ILE A 22 11.98 -7.24 3.62
C ILE A 22 11.10 -8.40 4.01
N ASN A 23 10.60 -8.40 5.24
CA ASN A 23 9.56 -9.33 5.70
C ASN A 23 8.44 -8.57 6.40
N VAL A 24 7.22 -9.12 6.36
CA VAL A 24 6.05 -8.62 7.10
C VAL A 24 5.38 -9.81 7.76
N GLU A 25 5.19 -9.75 9.06
CA GLU A 25 4.50 -10.80 9.81
C GLU A 25 2.98 -10.60 9.78
N LYS A 26 2.23 -11.64 10.09
CA LYS A 26 0.76 -11.56 10.14
C LYS A 26 0.30 -10.63 11.27
N GLY A 27 -0.59 -9.69 10.95
CA GLY A 27 -1.10 -8.70 11.90
C GLY A 27 -0.13 -7.55 12.18
N GLU A 28 1.03 -7.53 11.52
CA GLU A 28 2.02 -6.47 11.68
C GLU A 28 1.68 -5.24 10.83
N PHE A 29 2.01 -4.06 11.34
CA PHE A 29 2.05 -2.82 10.59
C PHE A 29 3.51 -2.48 10.30
N VAL A 30 3.93 -2.63 9.06
CA VAL A 30 5.30 -2.31 8.60
C VAL A 30 5.25 -1.09 7.70
N SER A 31 6.20 -0.17 7.87
CA SER A 31 6.40 0.95 6.96
C SER A 31 7.68 0.80 6.16
N VAL A 32 7.67 1.28 4.93
CA VAL A 32 8.88 1.52 4.11
C VAL A 32 8.97 3.01 3.83
N VAL A 33 9.99 3.66 4.37
CA VAL A 33 10.19 5.10 4.28
C VAL A 33 11.41 5.44 3.44
N GLY A 34 11.39 6.58 2.78
CA GLY A 34 12.51 7.03 1.97
C GLY A 34 12.13 8.17 1.02
N PRO A 35 13.11 8.83 0.39
CA PRO A 35 12.85 9.95 -0.51
C PRO A 35 12.14 9.52 -1.80
N ASN A 36 11.69 10.50 -2.56
CA ASN A 36 11.15 10.25 -3.90
C ASN A 36 12.21 9.62 -4.80
N GLY A 37 11.79 8.64 -5.60
CA GLY A 37 12.71 7.89 -6.46
C GLY A 37 13.52 6.80 -5.76
N ALA A 38 13.38 6.59 -4.45
CA ALA A 38 14.13 5.56 -3.71
C ALA A 38 13.74 4.11 -4.05
N GLY A 39 12.65 3.88 -4.81
CA GLY A 39 12.19 2.55 -5.21
C GLY A 39 10.96 2.04 -4.46
N LYS A 40 10.37 2.83 -3.57
CA LYS A 40 9.22 2.46 -2.72
C LYS A 40 8.03 1.90 -3.51
N SER A 41 7.51 2.67 -4.45
CA SER A 41 6.37 2.23 -5.30
C SER A 41 6.75 1.07 -6.22
N THR A 42 8.03 0.97 -6.63
CA THR A 42 8.53 -0.18 -7.39
C THR A 42 8.45 -1.47 -6.57
N LEU A 43 8.79 -1.42 -5.28
CA LEU A 43 8.64 -2.53 -4.36
C LEU A 43 7.19 -3.00 -4.27
N LEU A 44 6.23 -2.08 -4.07
CA LEU A 44 4.80 -2.44 -4.00
C LEU A 44 4.26 -2.96 -5.34
N ARG A 45 4.70 -2.41 -6.46
CA ARG A 45 4.34 -2.90 -7.80
C ARG A 45 4.89 -4.31 -8.06
N ALA A 46 6.08 -4.64 -7.54
CA ALA A 46 6.61 -6.00 -7.62
C ALA A 46 5.77 -6.97 -6.79
N ILE A 47 5.45 -6.61 -5.53
CA ILE A 47 4.62 -7.42 -4.63
C ILE A 47 3.22 -7.66 -5.20
N SER A 48 2.61 -6.64 -5.83
CA SER A 48 1.27 -6.73 -6.43
C SER A 48 1.24 -7.39 -7.81
N GLY A 49 2.40 -7.78 -8.37
CA GLY A 49 2.53 -8.43 -9.68
C GLY A 49 2.29 -7.51 -10.87
N ILE A 50 2.10 -6.21 -10.64
CA ILE A 50 1.85 -5.22 -11.69
C ILE A 50 3.06 -5.11 -12.64
N LEU A 51 4.28 -5.16 -12.12
CA LEU A 51 5.51 -5.11 -12.94
C LEU A 51 5.59 -6.26 -13.94
N GLY A 52 5.18 -7.46 -13.57
CA GLY A 52 5.18 -8.62 -14.46
C GLY A 52 4.19 -8.48 -15.64
N GLN A 53 3.14 -7.69 -15.50
CA GLN A 53 2.22 -7.38 -16.60
C GLN A 53 2.84 -6.42 -17.62
N PHE A 54 3.54 -5.38 -17.17
CA PHE A 54 4.22 -4.44 -18.07
C PHE A 54 5.30 -5.14 -18.91
N GLN A 55 6.03 -6.10 -18.34
CA GLN A 55 6.97 -6.95 -19.08
C GLN A 55 6.28 -7.74 -20.20
N ARG A 56 5.12 -8.36 -19.90
CA ARG A 56 4.36 -9.16 -20.88
C ARG A 56 3.75 -8.29 -21.99
N ALA A 57 3.32 -7.07 -21.64
CA ALA A 57 2.76 -6.11 -22.58
C ALA A 57 3.80 -5.38 -23.44
N ARG A 58 5.13 -5.63 -23.24
CA ARG A 58 6.23 -4.89 -23.87
C ARG A 58 6.21 -3.37 -23.63
N ALA A 59 5.42 -2.89 -22.67
CA ALA A 59 5.25 -1.47 -22.40
C ALA A 59 6.43 -0.87 -21.62
N GLU A 60 7.09 -1.68 -20.77
CA GLU A 60 8.32 -1.31 -20.05
C GLU A 60 9.25 -2.53 -19.98
N ARG A 61 10.54 -2.33 -20.27
CA ARG A 61 11.56 -3.39 -20.17
C ARG A 61 12.08 -3.51 -18.74
N ALA A 62 11.23 -3.90 -17.81
CA ALA A 62 11.67 -4.16 -16.45
C ALA A 62 12.30 -5.55 -16.34
N LYS A 63 13.56 -5.63 -15.87
CA LYS A 63 14.20 -6.89 -15.47
C LYS A 63 13.99 -7.05 -13.97
N ILE A 64 13.42 -8.19 -13.56
CA ILE A 64 13.12 -8.50 -12.16
C ILE A 64 13.82 -9.79 -11.79
N SER A 65 14.55 -9.79 -10.68
CA SER A 65 15.15 -10.97 -10.07
C SER A 65 14.93 -10.96 -8.55
N GLY A 66 15.16 -12.10 -7.90
CA GLY A 66 14.84 -12.32 -6.50
C GLY A 66 13.58 -13.18 -6.34
N THR A 67 13.08 -13.29 -5.13
CA THR A 67 11.87 -14.09 -4.82
C THR A 67 10.93 -13.33 -3.90
N ILE A 68 9.63 -13.48 -4.15
CA ILE A 68 8.58 -12.95 -3.27
C ILE A 68 7.72 -14.15 -2.83
N LEU A 69 7.63 -14.34 -1.52
CA LEU A 69 6.83 -15.40 -0.89
C LEU A 69 5.68 -14.76 -0.12
N PHE A 70 4.48 -15.28 -0.29
CA PHE A 70 3.33 -14.96 0.55
C PHE A 70 2.81 -16.27 1.16
N GLU A 71 2.83 -16.35 2.50
CA GLU A 71 2.49 -17.57 3.24
C GLU A 71 3.25 -18.80 2.75
N LYS A 72 4.55 -18.64 2.54
CA LYS A 72 5.49 -19.66 2.05
C LYS A 72 5.32 -20.04 0.56
N GLU A 73 4.33 -19.51 -0.14
CA GLU A 73 4.14 -19.75 -1.57
C GLU A 73 4.79 -18.64 -2.40
N ARG A 74 5.46 -19.02 -3.49
CA ARG A 74 6.05 -18.03 -4.42
C ARG A 74 4.96 -17.31 -5.21
N ILE A 75 5.05 -15.96 -5.23
CA ILE A 75 4.10 -15.11 -5.94
C ILE A 75 4.75 -14.22 -7.01
N ASP A 76 6.08 -14.16 -7.09
CA ASP A 76 6.83 -13.30 -8.02
C ASP A 76 6.53 -13.56 -9.50
N LYS A 77 5.98 -14.74 -9.85
CA LYS A 77 5.55 -15.08 -11.22
C LYS A 77 4.05 -14.96 -11.45
N LEU A 78 3.28 -14.59 -10.43
CA LEU A 78 1.84 -14.47 -10.54
C LEU A 78 1.44 -13.13 -11.15
N GLY A 79 0.34 -13.13 -11.91
CA GLY A 79 -0.30 -11.88 -12.34
C GLY A 79 -1.17 -11.27 -11.23
N PRO A 80 -1.50 -9.95 -11.33
CA PRO A 80 -2.22 -9.22 -10.29
C PRO A 80 -3.53 -9.87 -9.85
N ALA A 81 -4.34 -10.38 -10.78
CA ALA A 81 -5.61 -11.04 -10.45
C ALA A 81 -5.42 -12.26 -9.51
N ASN A 82 -4.33 -13.04 -9.69
CA ASN A 82 -4.03 -14.17 -8.82
C ASN A 82 -3.47 -13.72 -7.47
N ILE A 83 -2.72 -12.63 -7.43
CA ILE A 83 -2.23 -12.00 -6.20
C ILE A 83 -3.39 -11.46 -5.36
N VAL A 84 -4.35 -10.77 -6.00
CA VAL A 84 -5.58 -10.30 -5.34
C VAL A 84 -6.37 -11.49 -4.75
N LYS A 85 -6.52 -12.60 -5.49
CA LYS A 85 -7.18 -13.83 -4.97
C LYS A 85 -6.49 -14.43 -3.76
N LYS A 86 -5.19 -14.21 -3.59
CA LYS A 86 -4.46 -14.62 -2.38
C LYS A 86 -4.66 -13.67 -1.19
N GLY A 87 -5.30 -12.52 -1.42
CA GLY A 87 -5.60 -11.52 -0.38
C GLY A 87 -4.54 -10.44 -0.23
N ILE A 88 -3.64 -10.26 -1.19
CA ILE A 88 -2.75 -9.10 -1.26
C ILE A 88 -3.43 -8.03 -2.10
N ILE A 89 -3.80 -6.93 -1.45
CA ILE A 89 -4.51 -5.83 -2.10
C ILE A 89 -3.61 -4.60 -2.10
N HIS A 90 -3.49 -3.96 -3.26
CA HIS A 90 -2.68 -2.76 -3.44
C HIS A 90 -3.55 -1.52 -3.61
N CYS A 91 -3.37 -0.57 -2.70
CA CYS A 91 -3.91 0.78 -2.82
C CYS A 91 -2.81 1.69 -3.39
N PRO A 92 -2.86 2.03 -4.70
CA PRO A 92 -1.80 2.79 -5.36
C PRO A 92 -1.83 4.27 -4.97
N GLU A 93 -0.72 4.95 -5.21
CA GLU A 93 -0.66 6.41 -5.13
C GLU A 93 -1.71 7.10 -6.02
N ARG A 94 -2.02 8.37 -5.73
CA ARG A 94 -2.96 9.20 -6.50
C ARG A 94 -4.39 8.64 -6.53
N ARG A 95 -4.79 7.86 -5.51
CA ARG A 95 -6.18 7.45 -5.20
C ARG A 95 -6.85 6.61 -6.29
N ARG A 96 -6.77 6.98 -7.54
CA ARG A 96 -7.31 6.32 -8.75
C ARG A 96 -8.76 5.82 -8.58
N PRO A 97 -9.71 6.65 -8.16
CA PRO A 97 -11.12 6.28 -8.22
C PRO A 97 -11.54 6.13 -9.68
N PHE A 98 -12.65 5.43 -9.92
CA PHE A 98 -13.37 5.49 -11.19
C PHE A 98 -14.18 6.80 -11.19
N PRO A 99 -13.79 7.84 -11.92
CA PRO A 99 -14.27 9.20 -11.72
C PRO A 99 -15.76 9.37 -12.00
N GLU A 100 -16.28 8.64 -13.00
CA GLU A 100 -17.67 8.69 -13.47
C GLU A 100 -18.60 7.71 -12.74
N MET A 101 -18.07 6.92 -11.80
CA MET A 101 -18.84 6.04 -10.94
C MET A 101 -19.16 6.73 -9.62
N SER A 102 -20.31 6.36 -9.03
CA SER A 102 -20.67 6.79 -7.70
C SER A 102 -19.70 6.25 -6.64
N VAL A 103 -19.75 6.81 -5.42
CA VAL A 103 -18.98 6.30 -4.27
C VAL A 103 -19.32 4.83 -4.03
N VAL A 104 -20.60 4.47 -3.96
CA VAL A 104 -21.01 3.09 -3.70
C VAL A 104 -20.55 2.15 -4.82
N ASP A 105 -20.66 2.55 -6.09
CA ASP A 105 -20.20 1.72 -7.21
C ASP A 105 -18.68 1.51 -7.17
N ASN A 106 -17.92 2.56 -6.85
CA ASN A 106 -16.48 2.44 -6.64
C ASN A 106 -16.14 1.42 -5.53
N LEU A 107 -16.87 1.45 -4.41
CA LEU A 107 -16.68 0.49 -3.32
C LEU A 107 -17.00 -0.94 -3.78
N ILE A 108 -18.16 -1.14 -4.43
CA ILE A 108 -18.59 -2.45 -4.93
C ILE A 108 -17.59 -3.02 -5.94
N MET A 109 -16.96 -2.19 -6.79
CA MET A 109 -15.91 -2.63 -7.70
C MET A 109 -14.71 -3.27 -6.98
N GLY A 110 -14.45 -2.91 -5.72
CA GLY A 110 -13.43 -3.59 -4.89
C GLY A 110 -13.73 -5.06 -4.65
N SER A 111 -15.00 -5.47 -4.70
CA SER A 111 -15.43 -6.86 -4.52
C SER A 111 -15.57 -7.65 -5.82
N TYR A 112 -15.10 -7.13 -6.98
CA TYR A 112 -15.35 -7.69 -8.31
C TYR A 112 -15.00 -9.19 -8.44
N LEU A 113 -13.95 -9.66 -7.77
CA LEU A 113 -13.54 -11.07 -7.81
C LEU A 113 -14.28 -11.97 -6.79
N ARG A 114 -15.17 -11.40 -5.98
CA ARG A 114 -15.92 -12.09 -4.91
C ARG A 114 -17.30 -12.51 -5.41
N LYS A 115 -17.86 -13.57 -4.77
CA LYS A 115 -19.19 -14.10 -5.09
C LYS A 115 -20.14 -14.13 -3.88
N ASP A 116 -19.63 -13.82 -2.70
CA ASP A 116 -20.30 -13.91 -1.39
C ASP A 116 -21.16 -12.66 -1.11
N LYS A 117 -22.26 -12.50 -1.86
CA LYS A 117 -23.09 -11.28 -1.89
C LYS A 117 -23.50 -10.77 -0.49
N ASP A 118 -23.90 -11.67 0.41
CA ASP A 118 -24.33 -11.26 1.76
C ASP A 118 -23.15 -10.75 2.60
N GLN A 119 -21.98 -11.33 2.44
CA GLN A 119 -20.79 -10.83 3.12
C GLN A 119 -20.31 -9.50 2.53
N ILE A 120 -20.41 -9.31 1.20
CA ILE A 120 -20.09 -8.04 0.53
C ILE A 120 -20.96 -6.90 1.11
N LYS A 121 -22.26 -7.15 1.35
CA LYS A 121 -23.14 -6.15 1.99
C LYS A 121 -22.69 -5.80 3.41
N LYS A 122 -22.27 -6.80 4.19
CA LYS A 122 -21.74 -6.58 5.56
C LYS A 122 -20.44 -5.79 5.52
N ASP A 123 -19.53 -6.16 4.62
CA ASP A 123 -18.24 -5.48 4.46
C ASP A 123 -18.45 -4.02 4.01
N LEU A 124 -19.43 -3.74 3.17
CA LEU A 124 -19.81 -2.37 2.79
C LEU A 124 -20.27 -1.54 4.01
N GLN A 125 -21.05 -2.13 4.91
CA GLN A 125 -21.45 -1.45 6.15
C GLN A 125 -20.25 -1.19 7.07
N GLN A 126 -19.30 -2.12 7.14
CA GLN A 126 -18.05 -1.92 7.89
C GLN A 126 -17.21 -0.77 7.29
N VAL A 127 -17.11 -0.68 5.96
CA VAL A 127 -16.45 0.44 5.28
C VAL A 127 -17.15 1.76 5.60
N TYR A 128 -18.47 1.79 5.66
CA TYR A 128 -19.21 2.99 6.04
C TYR A 128 -19.06 3.36 7.52
N GLN A 129 -18.84 2.38 8.41
CA GLN A 129 -18.50 2.66 9.81
C GLN A 129 -17.11 3.28 9.94
N LEU A 130 -16.13 2.80 9.19
CA LEU A 130 -14.77 3.35 9.14
C LEU A 130 -14.73 4.75 8.47
N PHE A 131 -15.56 4.95 7.45
CA PHE A 131 -15.59 6.17 6.65
C PHE A 131 -17.02 6.70 6.52
N PRO A 132 -17.61 7.29 7.58
CA PRO A 132 -19.02 7.76 7.56
C PRO A 132 -19.32 8.71 6.40
N ILE A 133 -18.36 9.57 6.02
CA ILE A 133 -18.48 10.50 4.90
C ILE A 133 -18.76 9.79 3.56
N LEU A 134 -18.29 8.56 3.38
CA LEU A 134 -18.56 7.78 2.16
C LEU A 134 -20.02 7.31 2.12
N LYS A 135 -20.64 7.08 3.29
CA LYS A 135 -22.07 6.77 3.39
C LYS A 135 -22.92 8.01 3.08
N GLU A 136 -22.56 9.15 3.64
CA GLU A 136 -23.26 10.43 3.39
C GLU A 136 -23.25 10.80 1.91
N ARG A 137 -22.21 10.40 1.18
CA ARG A 137 -21.99 10.72 -0.22
C ARG A 137 -22.12 9.52 -1.15
N GLU A 138 -22.82 8.46 -0.75
CA GLU A 138 -22.81 7.18 -1.48
C GLU A 138 -23.25 7.29 -2.93
N GLY A 139 -24.18 8.16 -3.26
CA GLY A 139 -24.64 8.44 -4.63
C GLY A 139 -23.83 9.48 -5.39
N GLN A 140 -22.85 10.15 -4.75
CA GLN A 140 -22.08 11.21 -5.36
C GLN A 140 -21.01 10.64 -6.31
N MET A 141 -20.74 11.31 -7.44
CA MET A 141 -19.68 10.94 -8.38
C MET A 141 -18.30 11.10 -7.75
N ALA A 142 -17.43 10.10 -7.87
CA ALA A 142 -16.12 10.07 -7.22
C ALA A 142 -15.20 11.24 -7.62
N GLN A 143 -15.32 11.76 -8.84
CA GLN A 143 -14.54 12.93 -9.29
C GLN A 143 -14.85 14.21 -8.53
N THR A 144 -16.03 14.33 -7.91
CA THR A 144 -16.47 15.52 -7.18
C THR A 144 -16.10 15.52 -5.70
N LEU A 145 -15.50 14.43 -5.23
CA LEU A 145 -15.00 14.31 -3.86
C LEU A 145 -13.71 15.13 -3.65
N SER A 146 -13.51 15.62 -2.43
CA SER A 146 -12.23 16.18 -2.01
C SER A 146 -11.10 15.15 -2.06
N GLY A 147 -9.86 15.60 -2.08
CA GLY A 147 -8.71 14.70 -2.10
C GLY A 147 -8.65 13.71 -0.93
N GLY A 148 -9.03 14.12 0.27
CA GLY A 148 -9.10 13.23 1.43
C GLY A 148 -10.21 12.19 1.30
N GLU A 149 -11.38 12.59 0.82
CA GLU A 149 -12.51 11.68 0.59
C GLU A 149 -12.20 10.66 -0.52
N GLN A 150 -11.52 11.10 -1.59
CA GLN A 150 -11.02 10.18 -2.63
C GLN A 150 -10.01 9.17 -2.07
N GLN A 151 -9.17 9.58 -1.10
CA GLN A 151 -8.23 8.67 -0.45
C GLN A 151 -8.96 7.64 0.42
N MET A 152 -9.95 8.09 1.21
CA MET A 152 -10.82 7.20 1.99
C MET A 152 -11.58 6.24 1.07
N LEU A 153 -12.07 6.71 -0.07
CA LEU A 153 -12.72 5.87 -1.07
C LEU A 153 -11.77 4.80 -1.65
N ALA A 154 -10.51 5.16 -1.95
CA ALA A 154 -9.52 4.22 -2.44
C ALA A 154 -9.20 3.12 -1.42
N ILE A 155 -9.03 3.48 -0.14
CA ILE A 155 -8.84 2.53 0.96
C ILE A 155 -10.09 1.67 1.15
N GLY A 156 -11.27 2.29 1.21
CA GLY A 156 -12.55 1.58 1.34
C GLY A 156 -12.76 0.56 0.22
N ARG A 157 -12.48 0.95 -1.02
CA ARG A 157 -12.51 0.03 -2.18
C ARG A 157 -11.55 -1.13 -2.02
N ALA A 158 -10.35 -0.89 -1.51
CA ALA A 158 -9.39 -1.96 -1.24
C ALA A 158 -9.90 -2.93 -0.15
N LEU A 159 -10.55 -2.42 0.90
CA LEU A 159 -11.15 -3.24 1.97
C LEU A 159 -12.28 -4.14 1.46
N MET A 160 -13.06 -3.70 0.46
CA MET A 160 -14.10 -4.52 -0.16
C MET A 160 -13.55 -5.80 -0.82
N SER A 161 -12.26 -5.85 -1.15
CA SER A 161 -11.57 -7.09 -1.60
C SER A 161 -11.27 -8.07 -0.46
N LYS A 162 -11.52 -7.70 0.81
CA LYS A 162 -11.21 -8.50 2.01
C LYS A 162 -9.72 -8.86 2.12
N PRO A 163 -8.84 -7.85 2.25
CA PRO A 163 -7.40 -8.06 2.25
C PRO A 163 -6.93 -8.86 3.46
N ARG A 164 -5.92 -9.70 3.26
CA ARG A 164 -5.09 -10.30 4.31
C ARG A 164 -3.82 -9.47 4.53
N LEU A 165 -3.31 -8.89 3.44
CA LEU A 165 -2.25 -7.89 3.41
C LEU A 165 -2.73 -6.71 2.54
N LEU A 166 -2.81 -5.53 3.14
CA LEU A 166 -3.08 -4.28 2.46
C LEU A 166 -1.78 -3.52 2.27
N THR A 167 -1.39 -3.29 1.01
CA THR A 167 -0.25 -2.44 0.67
C THR A 167 -0.76 -1.07 0.26
N ILE A 168 -0.21 0.00 0.85
CA ILE A 168 -0.67 1.37 0.64
C ILE A 168 0.51 2.24 0.20
N ASP A 169 0.36 2.91 -0.94
CA ASP A 169 1.41 3.73 -1.55
C ASP A 169 1.12 5.21 -1.38
N GLU A 170 1.92 5.89 -0.55
CA GLU A 170 1.90 7.33 -0.27
C GLU A 170 0.49 7.92 -0.08
N PRO A 171 -0.31 7.43 0.90
CA PRO A 171 -1.70 7.86 1.06
C PRO A 171 -1.84 9.34 1.44
N SER A 172 -0.80 9.95 1.97
CA SER A 172 -0.79 11.35 2.41
C SER A 172 -0.45 12.35 1.31
N LEU A 173 -0.02 11.87 0.14
CA LEU A 173 0.48 12.73 -0.94
C LEU A 173 -0.56 13.75 -1.40
N GLY A 174 -0.19 15.04 -1.34
CA GLY A 174 -1.04 16.16 -1.79
C GLY A 174 -2.27 16.42 -0.91
N LEU A 175 -2.25 15.97 0.35
CA LEU A 175 -3.30 16.27 1.32
C LEU A 175 -2.88 17.39 2.27
N ALA A 176 -3.85 18.22 2.67
CA ALA A 176 -3.68 19.18 3.76
C ALA A 176 -3.42 18.45 5.10
N PRO A 177 -2.69 19.05 6.07
CA PRO A 177 -2.27 18.39 7.30
C PRO A 177 -3.40 17.70 8.07
N LEU A 178 -4.54 18.37 8.23
CA LEU A 178 -5.70 17.80 8.93
C LEU A 178 -6.28 16.56 8.22
N LEU A 179 -6.26 16.54 6.88
CA LEU A 179 -6.74 15.40 6.10
C LEU A 179 -5.75 14.24 6.14
N LYS A 180 -4.44 14.53 6.18
CA LYS A 180 -3.40 13.50 6.39
C LYS A 180 -3.67 12.75 7.70
N GLN A 181 -3.88 13.48 8.80
CA GLN A 181 -4.14 12.87 10.10
C GLN A 181 -5.36 11.94 10.03
N LYS A 182 -6.49 12.41 9.48
CA LYS A 182 -7.69 11.59 9.33
C LYS A 182 -7.47 10.30 8.53
N VAL A 183 -6.69 10.39 7.44
CA VAL A 183 -6.35 9.21 6.63
C VAL A 183 -5.51 8.22 7.43
N PHE A 184 -4.50 8.70 8.17
CA PHE A 184 -3.65 7.84 8.99
C PHE A 184 -4.41 7.22 10.17
N ASP A 185 -5.29 7.96 10.82
CA ASP A 185 -6.17 7.43 11.88
C ASP A 185 -7.03 6.29 11.33
N SER A 186 -7.61 6.47 10.13
CA SER A 186 -8.38 5.43 9.46
C SER A 186 -7.54 4.20 9.11
N ILE A 187 -6.28 4.37 8.66
CA ILE A 187 -5.37 3.25 8.38
C ILE A 187 -5.05 2.50 9.69
N LYS A 188 -4.89 3.22 10.81
CA LYS A 188 -4.69 2.60 12.12
C LYS A 188 -5.91 1.79 12.57
N GLU A 189 -7.12 2.29 12.33
CA GLU A 189 -8.36 1.54 12.60
C GLU A 189 -8.45 0.27 11.74
N VAL A 190 -8.09 0.37 10.45
CA VAL A 190 -8.01 -0.80 9.55
C VAL A 190 -7.02 -1.83 10.09
N TRP A 191 -5.83 -1.42 10.53
CA TRP A 191 -4.87 -2.32 11.17
C TRP A 191 -5.43 -2.96 12.45
N SER A 192 -6.08 -2.15 13.30
CA SER A 192 -6.69 -2.63 14.56
C SER A 192 -7.80 -3.67 14.34
N SER A 193 -8.38 -3.73 13.14
CA SER A 193 -9.32 -4.78 12.74
C SER A 193 -8.65 -6.13 12.41
N GLY A 194 -7.31 -6.22 12.51
CA GLY A 194 -6.52 -7.44 12.29
C GLY A 194 -5.94 -7.59 10.88
N ILE A 195 -6.06 -6.57 10.04
CA ILE A 195 -5.47 -6.57 8.69
C ILE A 195 -3.97 -6.26 8.78
N THR A 196 -3.14 -7.06 8.10
CA THR A 196 -1.70 -6.78 7.98
C THR A 196 -1.49 -5.60 7.03
N ILE A 197 -0.62 -4.65 7.40
CA ILE A 197 -0.38 -3.45 6.59
C ILE A 197 1.09 -3.33 6.21
N LEU A 198 1.33 -3.04 4.94
CA LEU A 198 2.61 -2.55 4.42
C LEU A 198 2.39 -1.16 3.82
N LEU A 199 2.81 -0.14 4.56
CA LEU A 199 2.70 1.26 4.18
C LEU A 199 4.00 1.74 3.54
N VAL A 200 3.89 2.45 2.45
CA VAL A 200 5.00 3.21 1.86
C VAL A 200 4.71 4.70 2.03
N GLU A 201 5.66 5.44 2.58
CA GLU A 201 5.54 6.87 2.81
C GLU A 201 6.87 7.62 2.63
N GLN A 202 6.76 8.91 2.31
CA GLN A 202 7.91 9.80 2.30
C GLN A 202 8.11 10.45 3.68
N ASP A 203 7.04 10.77 4.38
CA ASP A 203 7.07 11.35 5.72
C ASP A 203 7.38 10.28 6.76
N ALA A 204 8.68 10.15 7.07
CA ALA A 204 9.16 9.15 8.01
C ALA A 204 8.63 9.37 9.44
N SER A 205 8.42 10.62 9.86
CA SER A 205 7.93 10.92 11.20
C SER A 205 6.55 10.33 11.44
N VAL A 206 5.66 10.49 10.47
CA VAL A 206 4.30 9.93 10.53
C VAL A 206 4.31 8.40 10.40
N ALA A 207 5.04 7.88 9.42
CA ALA A 207 5.11 6.45 9.16
C ALA A 207 5.67 5.65 10.36
N LEU A 208 6.73 6.17 10.99
CA LEU A 208 7.34 5.60 12.20
C LEU A 208 6.44 5.73 13.44
N GLY A 209 5.54 6.73 13.45
CA GLY A 209 4.57 6.91 14.53
C GLY A 209 3.44 5.87 14.52
N LEU A 210 3.21 5.22 13.39
CA LEU A 210 2.11 4.27 13.19
C LEU A 210 2.58 2.81 13.19
N ALA A 211 3.75 2.54 12.63
CA ALA A 211 4.22 1.19 12.36
C ALA A 211 4.87 0.53 13.59
N ASN A 212 4.78 -0.80 13.68
CA ASN A 212 5.54 -1.59 14.66
C ASN A 212 7.04 -1.50 14.38
N ARG A 213 7.41 -1.51 13.10
CA ARG A 213 8.79 -1.32 12.61
C ARG A 213 8.80 -0.80 11.20
N ALA A 214 9.95 -0.30 10.78
CA ALA A 214 10.10 0.24 9.45
C ALA A 214 11.42 -0.20 8.77
N TYR A 215 11.39 -0.10 7.45
CA TYR A 215 12.56 -0.16 6.59
C TYR A 215 12.82 1.23 6.02
N VAL A 216 14.05 1.67 6.07
CA VAL A 216 14.50 2.89 5.38
C VAL A 216 15.13 2.48 4.06
N ILE A 217 14.54 2.96 2.95
CA ILE A 217 15.05 2.67 1.60
C ILE A 217 15.65 3.93 0.98
N THR A 218 16.85 3.78 0.41
CA THR A 218 17.55 4.86 -0.30
C THR A 218 18.28 4.28 -1.51
N HIS A 219 18.23 4.98 -2.65
CA HIS A 219 18.88 4.54 -3.89
C HIS A 219 18.63 3.06 -4.23
N GLY A 220 17.40 2.58 -3.99
CA GLY A 220 16.98 1.21 -4.27
C GLY A 220 17.52 0.16 -3.31
N ARG A 221 18.09 0.51 -2.16
CA ARG A 221 18.63 -0.41 -1.14
C ARG A 221 18.02 -0.14 0.23
N ILE A 222 17.95 -1.16 1.08
CA ILE A 222 17.61 -0.98 2.49
C ILE A 222 18.85 -0.42 3.21
N ALA A 223 18.73 0.81 3.69
CA ALA A 223 19.78 1.49 4.45
C ALA A 223 19.71 1.17 5.94
N ALA A 224 18.50 1.01 6.50
CA ALA A 224 18.29 0.64 7.88
C ALA A 224 16.93 -0.06 8.05
N GLN A 225 16.78 -0.77 9.17
CA GLN A 225 15.51 -1.37 9.59
C GLN A 225 15.46 -1.46 11.11
N GLY A 226 14.27 -1.42 11.68
CA GLY A 226 14.07 -1.57 13.12
C GLY A 226 12.76 -0.96 13.59
N THR A 227 12.55 -0.97 14.91
CA THR A 227 11.49 -0.22 15.57
C THR A 227 11.76 1.28 15.47
N ARG A 228 10.75 2.08 15.81
CA ARG A 228 10.94 3.55 15.89
C ARG A 228 12.10 3.92 16.81
N GLU A 229 12.18 3.30 18.00
CA GLU A 229 13.20 3.58 19.00
C GLU A 229 14.62 3.23 18.51
N GLU A 230 14.76 2.14 17.76
CA GLU A 230 16.03 1.71 17.18
C GLU A 230 16.47 2.65 16.06
N LEU A 231 15.56 3.02 15.16
CA LEU A 231 15.86 3.93 14.05
C LEU A 231 16.17 5.36 14.53
N MET A 232 15.50 5.82 15.61
CA MET A 232 15.75 7.13 16.22
C MET A 232 17.11 7.24 16.91
N LYS A 233 17.75 6.13 17.29
CA LYS A 233 19.11 6.11 17.85
C LYS A 233 20.19 6.30 16.77
N ASN A 234 19.87 6.07 15.53
CA ASN A 234 20.77 6.26 14.41
C ASN A 234 20.74 7.74 13.97
N GLU A 235 21.83 8.47 14.21
CA GLU A 235 21.93 9.91 13.93
C GLU A 235 21.75 10.21 12.43
N ASP A 236 22.37 9.42 11.54
CA ASP A 236 22.22 9.60 10.08
C ASP A 236 20.76 9.46 9.62
N ILE A 237 20.04 8.49 10.19
CA ILE A 237 18.63 8.28 9.87
C ILE A 237 17.77 9.40 10.44
N ARG A 238 18.07 9.86 11.65
CA ARG A 238 17.35 10.95 12.31
C ARG A 238 17.50 12.25 11.54
N GLU A 239 18.71 12.65 11.21
CA GLU A 239 18.99 13.87 10.45
C GLU A 239 18.41 13.82 9.03
N MET A 240 18.58 12.69 8.32
CA MET A 240 18.24 12.54 6.92
C MET A 240 16.74 12.41 6.66
N TYR A 241 15.97 11.82 7.61
CA TYR A 241 14.58 11.44 7.39
C TYR A 241 13.58 12.03 8.38
N ILE A 242 14.03 12.53 9.53
CA ILE A 242 13.14 13.03 10.59
C ILE A 242 13.32 14.54 10.78
N GLY A 243 14.45 15.10 10.35
CA GLY A 243 14.69 16.55 10.36
C GLY A 243 14.84 17.15 11.75
N ILE A 244 15.34 16.35 12.74
CA ILE A 244 15.61 16.80 14.11
C ILE A 244 17.07 16.52 14.47
#